data_438f9d5e65a5d72ae17e06863b6a8502
#
_entry.id   438f9d5e65a5d72ae17e06863b6a8502
#
_cell.length_a   1.000
_cell.length_b   1.000
_cell.length_c   1.000
_cell.angle_alpha   90.00
_cell.angle_beta   90.00
_cell.angle_gamma   90.00
#
_symmetry.space_group_name_H-M   'P 1'
#
loop_
_entity.id
_entity.type
_entity.pdbx_description
1 polymer ?
#
loop_
_entity_poly.entity_id
_entity_poly.type
_entity_poly.pdbx_seq_one_letter_code
_entity_poly.pdbx_strand_id
1 'polypeptide(L)'
;LANLYQQQDEKEKAMKLLEDMSIRFTDKLDPLYALLDIYNRQEQYDKVIATLNRIEEKMGKSEQLSMEKFRIYLQMKDNKNAFREIESLVAEYPMDSRYQVVLGDVYMQNGKKEEAYNMYRKVLDAEPDNAMAMYSLASYYEETGQKDLYQQLDTLLLNKKVPSETKLNVMRQFVVQNEQDGKDSTRVISLFDRILEQEPDDAGIPMLYAQYLLSKGMN
;
A
#
# COMPACT_ATOMS: atom_id res chain seq x y z
N LEU A 1 9.59 -35.13 1.80
CA LEU A 1 9.32 -35.62 0.43
C LEU A 1 8.97 -34.45 -0.50
N ALA A 2 8.04 -33.56 -0.13
CA ALA A 2 7.69 -32.38 -0.93
C ALA A 2 8.90 -31.48 -1.20
N ASN A 3 9.72 -31.21 -0.20
CA ASN A 3 10.98 -30.45 -0.36
C ASN A 3 11.98 -31.14 -1.31
N LEU A 4 11.99 -32.48 -1.31
CA LEU A 4 12.86 -33.25 -2.22
C LEU A 4 12.40 -33.08 -3.68
N TYR A 5 11.10 -33.13 -3.93
CA TYR A 5 10.53 -32.87 -5.25
C TYR A 5 10.76 -31.43 -5.71
N GLN A 6 10.70 -30.45 -4.83
CA GLN A 6 11.03 -29.07 -5.13
C GLN A 6 12.51 -28.91 -5.55
N GLN A 7 13.43 -29.63 -4.91
CA GLN A 7 14.85 -29.61 -5.25
C GLN A 7 15.16 -30.32 -6.57
N GLN A 8 14.35 -31.30 -6.98
CA GLN A 8 14.50 -32.04 -8.23
C GLN A 8 13.73 -31.41 -9.41
N ASP A 9 13.20 -30.20 -9.24
CA ASP A 9 12.35 -29.47 -10.22
C ASP A 9 11.05 -30.21 -10.63
N GLU A 10 10.60 -31.17 -9.81
CA GLU A 10 9.34 -31.89 -9.98
C GLU A 10 8.17 -31.15 -9.28
N LYS A 11 7.99 -29.89 -9.65
CA LYS A 11 7.07 -28.95 -9.00
C LYS A 11 5.62 -29.47 -8.92
N GLU A 12 5.14 -30.08 -9.99
CA GLU A 12 3.77 -30.61 -10.03
C GLU A 12 3.56 -31.78 -9.04
N LYS A 13 4.55 -32.65 -8.87
CA LYS A 13 4.46 -33.73 -7.89
C LYS A 13 4.52 -33.21 -6.46
N ALA A 14 5.37 -32.19 -6.21
CA ALA A 14 5.44 -31.54 -4.92
C ALA A 14 4.10 -30.89 -4.56
N MET A 15 3.49 -30.15 -5.49
CA MET A 15 2.22 -29.48 -5.31
C MET A 15 1.09 -30.49 -5.02
N LYS A 16 0.97 -31.55 -5.83
CA LYS A 16 -0.04 -32.60 -5.62
C LYS A 16 0.11 -33.30 -4.26
N LEU A 17 1.36 -33.55 -3.85
CA LEU A 17 1.63 -34.12 -2.54
C LEU A 17 1.19 -33.19 -1.40
N LEU A 18 1.47 -31.88 -1.52
CA LEU A 18 1.06 -30.88 -0.53
C LEU A 18 -0.46 -30.72 -0.48
N GLU A 19 -1.14 -30.77 -1.65
CA GLU A 19 -2.61 -30.77 -1.73
C GLU A 19 -3.18 -32.00 -0.99
N ASP A 20 -2.67 -33.19 -1.26
CA ASP A 20 -3.08 -34.42 -0.54
C ASP A 20 -2.81 -34.33 0.96
N MET A 21 -1.64 -33.81 1.35
CA MET A 21 -1.30 -33.60 2.76
C MET A 21 -2.25 -32.61 3.44
N SER A 22 -2.60 -31.54 2.78
CA SER A 22 -3.49 -30.50 3.32
C SER A 22 -4.93 -31.01 3.56
N ILE A 23 -5.33 -32.07 2.83
CA ILE A 23 -6.63 -32.73 2.98
C ILE A 23 -6.58 -33.80 4.08
N ARG A 24 -5.49 -34.59 4.14
CA ARG A 24 -5.36 -35.69 5.09
C ARG A 24 -5.01 -35.24 6.51
N PHE A 25 -4.18 -34.22 6.62
CA PHE A 25 -3.68 -33.67 7.88
C PHE A 25 -4.30 -32.29 8.13
N THR A 26 -5.60 -32.29 8.36
CA THR A 26 -6.39 -31.05 8.49
C THR A 26 -5.97 -30.19 9.68
N ASP A 27 -5.30 -30.73 10.68
CA ASP A 27 -4.75 -30.01 11.85
C ASP A 27 -3.42 -29.30 11.56
N LYS A 28 -2.77 -29.60 10.42
CA LYS A 28 -1.49 -29.01 10.03
C LYS A 28 -1.67 -27.85 9.06
N LEU A 29 -1.00 -26.74 9.36
CA LEU A 29 -0.97 -25.55 8.50
C LEU A 29 0.20 -25.53 7.52
N ASP A 30 1.30 -26.23 7.83
CA ASP A 30 2.51 -26.26 7.02
C ASP A 30 2.25 -26.57 5.53
N PRO A 31 1.40 -27.57 5.16
CA PRO A 31 1.08 -27.83 3.76
C PRO A 31 0.36 -26.66 3.09
N LEU A 32 -0.51 -25.94 3.83
CA LEU A 32 -1.23 -24.78 3.30
C LEU A 32 -0.28 -23.60 3.04
N TYR A 33 0.64 -23.32 3.97
CA TYR A 33 1.65 -22.26 3.75
C TYR A 33 2.59 -22.59 2.59
N ALA A 34 3.00 -23.86 2.45
CA ALA A 34 3.81 -24.29 1.32
C ALA A 34 3.06 -24.16 -0.02
N LEU A 35 1.77 -24.49 -0.05
CA LEU A 35 0.91 -24.30 -1.22
C LEU A 35 0.73 -22.82 -1.54
N LEU A 36 0.54 -21.99 -0.52
CA LEU A 36 0.40 -20.54 -0.68
C LEU A 36 1.61 -19.93 -1.39
N ASP A 37 2.83 -20.31 -0.98
CA ASP A 37 4.07 -19.86 -1.63
C ASP A 37 4.16 -20.32 -3.10
N ILE A 38 3.83 -21.59 -3.38
CA ILE A 38 3.84 -22.14 -4.74
C ILE A 38 2.82 -21.42 -5.63
N TYR A 39 1.56 -21.30 -5.16
CA TYR A 39 0.48 -20.66 -5.93
C TYR A 39 0.77 -19.18 -6.17
N ASN A 40 1.35 -18.48 -5.20
CA ASN A 40 1.73 -17.07 -5.33
C ASN A 40 2.83 -16.89 -6.42
N ARG A 41 3.87 -17.74 -6.40
CA ARG A 41 4.93 -17.71 -7.42
C ARG A 41 4.42 -18.07 -8.82
N GLN A 42 3.35 -18.84 -8.91
CA GLN A 42 2.72 -19.23 -10.18
C GLN A 42 1.58 -18.28 -10.58
N GLU A 43 1.33 -17.22 -9.82
CA GLU A 43 0.26 -16.24 -10.03
C GLU A 43 -1.14 -16.88 -10.11
N GLN A 44 -1.31 -18.05 -9.44
CA GLN A 44 -2.59 -18.75 -9.36
C GLN A 44 -3.46 -18.14 -8.24
N TYR A 45 -3.86 -16.89 -8.42
CA TYR A 45 -4.48 -16.08 -7.37
C TYR A 45 -5.79 -16.66 -6.83
N ASP A 46 -6.61 -17.32 -7.65
CA ASP A 46 -7.80 -18.03 -7.17
C ASP A 46 -7.46 -19.10 -6.14
N LYS A 47 -6.36 -19.86 -6.36
CA LYS A 47 -5.90 -20.86 -5.42
C LYS A 47 -5.25 -20.24 -4.20
N VAL A 48 -4.59 -19.08 -4.35
CA VAL A 48 -4.07 -18.30 -3.22
C VAL A 48 -5.21 -17.92 -2.30
N ILE A 49 -6.28 -17.31 -2.81
CA ILE A 49 -7.47 -16.93 -2.03
C ILE A 49 -8.13 -18.16 -1.38
N ALA A 50 -8.32 -19.25 -2.11
CA ALA A 50 -8.89 -20.48 -1.56
C ALA A 50 -8.03 -21.04 -0.40
N THR A 51 -6.71 -20.95 -0.52
CA THR A 51 -5.77 -21.41 0.52
C THR A 51 -5.79 -20.48 1.74
N LEU A 52 -5.83 -19.15 1.53
CA LEU A 52 -5.97 -18.17 2.61
C LEU A 52 -7.28 -18.36 3.38
N ASN A 53 -8.39 -18.64 2.69
CA ASN A 53 -9.66 -18.92 3.33
C ASN A 53 -9.59 -20.19 4.21
N ARG A 54 -8.94 -21.26 3.74
CA ARG A 54 -8.72 -22.48 4.52
C ARG A 54 -7.85 -22.23 5.75
N ILE A 55 -6.85 -21.35 5.66
CA ILE A 55 -6.03 -20.94 6.81
C ILE A 55 -6.89 -20.15 7.79
N GLU A 56 -7.70 -19.21 7.31
CA GLU A 56 -8.60 -18.41 8.15
C GLU A 56 -9.66 -19.26 8.87
N GLU A 57 -10.23 -20.26 8.20
CA GLU A 57 -11.16 -21.21 8.83
C GLU A 57 -10.56 -21.95 10.02
N LYS A 58 -9.23 -22.17 10.01
CA LYS A 58 -8.52 -22.91 11.08
C LYS A 58 -8.00 -22.02 12.18
N MET A 59 -7.46 -20.87 11.83
CA MET A 59 -6.80 -19.95 12.77
C MET A 59 -7.73 -18.85 13.27
N GLY A 60 -8.86 -18.63 12.59
CA GLY A 60 -9.67 -17.44 12.74
C GLY A 60 -9.18 -16.30 11.87
N LYS A 61 -9.99 -15.27 11.77
CA LYS A 61 -9.68 -14.05 11.05
C LYS A 61 -8.52 -13.31 11.73
N SER A 62 -7.63 -12.76 10.93
CA SER A 62 -6.53 -11.91 11.41
C SER A 62 -6.26 -10.76 10.45
N GLU A 63 -5.72 -9.67 10.97
CA GLU A 63 -5.27 -8.50 10.20
C GLU A 63 -4.39 -8.93 9.01
N GLN A 64 -3.40 -9.79 9.29
CA GLN A 64 -2.45 -10.24 8.28
C GLN A 64 -3.14 -11.02 7.14
N LEU A 65 -4.08 -11.90 7.45
CA LEU A 65 -4.81 -12.65 6.42
C LEU A 65 -5.72 -11.74 5.59
N SER A 66 -6.43 -10.81 6.23
CA SER A 66 -7.28 -9.86 5.54
C SER A 66 -6.49 -8.92 4.61
N MET A 67 -5.33 -8.43 5.06
CA MET A 67 -4.44 -7.61 4.22
C MET A 67 -3.85 -8.40 3.04
N GLU A 68 -3.49 -9.66 3.25
CA GLU A 68 -3.00 -10.51 2.17
C GLU A 68 -4.10 -10.79 1.14
N LYS A 69 -5.33 -11.12 1.57
CA LYS A 69 -6.49 -11.26 0.68
C LYS A 69 -6.78 -9.97 -0.07
N PHE A 70 -6.79 -8.83 0.62
CA PHE A 70 -6.98 -7.52 0.01
C PHE A 70 -5.99 -7.30 -1.14
N ARG A 71 -4.69 -7.54 -0.90
CA ARG A 71 -3.63 -7.39 -1.90
C ARG A 71 -3.86 -8.30 -3.11
N ILE A 72 -4.20 -9.57 -2.89
CA ILE A 72 -4.46 -10.54 -3.95
C ILE A 72 -5.71 -10.15 -4.76
N TYR A 73 -6.80 -9.72 -4.12
CA TYR A 73 -7.98 -9.24 -4.83
C TYR A 73 -7.69 -8.02 -5.71
N LEU A 74 -6.81 -7.10 -5.27
CA LEU A 74 -6.36 -5.98 -6.13
C LEU A 74 -5.60 -6.48 -7.36
N GLN A 75 -4.71 -7.48 -7.21
CA GLN A 75 -3.98 -8.08 -8.34
C GLN A 75 -4.94 -8.78 -9.32
N MET A 76 -5.99 -9.42 -8.81
CA MET A 76 -7.06 -10.03 -9.62
C MET A 76 -7.99 -9.00 -10.26
N LYS A 77 -7.86 -7.72 -9.92
CA LYS A 77 -8.83 -6.65 -10.25
C LYS A 77 -10.24 -6.91 -9.72
N ASP A 78 -10.34 -7.72 -8.68
CA ASP A 78 -11.61 -7.97 -7.96
C ASP A 78 -11.82 -6.89 -6.91
N ASN A 79 -12.15 -5.69 -7.38
CA ASN A 79 -12.36 -4.52 -6.53
C ASN A 79 -13.48 -4.73 -5.50
N LYS A 80 -14.45 -5.59 -5.80
CA LYS A 80 -15.56 -5.85 -4.88
C LYS A 80 -15.11 -6.60 -3.63
N ASN A 81 -14.32 -7.64 -3.79
CA ASN A 81 -13.82 -8.42 -2.67
C ASN A 81 -12.68 -7.69 -1.95
N ALA A 82 -11.81 -6.98 -2.68
CA ALA A 82 -10.83 -6.07 -2.08
C ALA A 82 -11.50 -5.04 -1.15
N PHE A 83 -12.57 -4.40 -1.62
CA PHE A 83 -13.33 -3.44 -0.83
C PHE A 83 -13.90 -4.05 0.47
N ARG A 84 -14.45 -5.27 0.40
CA ARG A 84 -14.99 -5.97 1.58
C ARG A 84 -13.92 -6.27 2.63
N GLU A 85 -12.71 -6.66 2.21
CA GLU A 85 -11.62 -6.95 3.15
C GLU A 85 -11.18 -5.67 3.87
N ILE A 86 -11.01 -4.56 3.15
CA ILE A 86 -10.58 -3.31 3.78
C ILE A 86 -11.68 -2.69 4.64
N GLU A 87 -12.96 -2.74 4.23
CA GLU A 87 -14.09 -2.32 5.08
C GLU A 87 -14.12 -3.10 6.40
N SER A 88 -13.87 -4.41 6.32
CA SER A 88 -13.84 -5.26 7.49
C SER A 88 -12.69 -4.89 8.44
N LEU A 89 -11.51 -4.54 7.90
CA LEU A 89 -10.38 -4.06 8.71
C LEU A 89 -10.68 -2.71 9.37
N VAL A 90 -11.28 -1.77 8.65
CA VAL A 90 -11.72 -0.50 9.24
C VAL A 90 -12.75 -0.69 10.35
N ALA A 91 -13.66 -1.65 10.19
CA ALA A 91 -14.67 -1.96 11.22
C ALA A 91 -14.04 -2.61 12.46
N GLU A 92 -13.03 -3.46 12.29
CA GLU A 92 -12.33 -4.15 13.38
C GLU A 92 -11.32 -3.23 14.08
N TYR A 93 -10.63 -2.37 13.31
CA TYR A 93 -9.61 -1.43 13.80
C TYR A 93 -9.99 0.03 13.47
N PRO A 94 -11.06 0.58 14.07
CA PRO A 94 -11.63 1.87 13.67
C PRO A 94 -10.72 3.07 13.97
N MET A 95 -9.71 2.88 14.83
CA MET A 95 -8.72 3.91 15.19
C MET A 95 -7.43 3.80 14.37
N ASP A 96 -7.30 2.80 13.51
CA ASP A 96 -6.11 2.65 12.68
C ASP A 96 -6.27 3.45 11.38
N SER A 97 -5.58 4.59 11.34
CA SER A 97 -5.62 5.53 10.21
C SER A 97 -5.12 4.91 8.90
N ARG A 98 -4.22 3.91 8.95
CA ARG A 98 -3.71 3.21 7.76
C ARG A 98 -4.85 2.60 6.96
N TYR A 99 -5.77 1.88 7.61
CA TYR A 99 -6.92 1.25 6.92
C TYR A 99 -7.93 2.28 6.44
N GLN A 100 -8.11 3.38 7.18
CA GLN A 100 -8.99 4.46 6.75
C GLN A 100 -8.48 5.13 5.46
N VAL A 101 -7.17 5.39 5.37
CA VAL A 101 -6.56 5.94 4.15
C VAL A 101 -6.69 4.96 2.99
N VAL A 102 -6.34 3.68 3.20
CA VAL A 102 -6.46 2.64 2.16
C VAL A 102 -7.92 2.49 1.68
N LEU A 103 -8.90 2.56 2.58
CA LEU A 103 -10.31 2.56 2.19
C LEU A 103 -10.67 3.79 1.34
N GLY A 104 -10.12 4.96 1.69
CA GLY A 104 -10.23 6.17 0.88
C GLY A 104 -9.67 5.98 -0.53
N ASP A 105 -8.51 5.36 -0.66
CA ASP A 105 -7.89 5.07 -1.96
C ASP A 105 -8.74 4.10 -2.80
N VAL A 106 -9.33 3.09 -2.15
CA VAL A 106 -10.28 2.17 -2.82
C VAL A 106 -11.56 2.89 -3.25
N TYR A 107 -12.08 3.82 -2.44
CA TYR A 107 -13.20 4.68 -2.86
C TYR A 107 -12.83 5.52 -4.09
N MET A 108 -11.64 6.11 -4.10
CA MET A 108 -11.14 6.92 -5.22
C MET A 108 -11.08 6.10 -6.51
N GLN A 109 -10.46 4.90 -6.47
CA GLN A 109 -10.37 3.99 -7.60
C GLN A 109 -11.74 3.54 -8.14
N ASN A 110 -12.76 3.49 -7.29
CA ASN A 110 -14.14 3.14 -7.66
C ASN A 110 -14.99 4.36 -8.04
N GLY A 111 -14.39 5.54 -8.20
CA GLY A 111 -15.08 6.79 -8.58
C GLY A 111 -15.93 7.41 -7.48
N LYS A 112 -15.86 6.89 -6.26
CA LYS A 112 -16.55 7.42 -5.07
C LYS A 112 -15.71 8.54 -4.44
N LYS A 113 -15.59 9.65 -5.19
CA LYS A 113 -14.67 10.74 -4.87
C LYS A 113 -15.00 11.44 -3.55
N GLU A 114 -16.28 11.63 -3.25
CA GLU A 114 -16.72 12.29 -2.03
C GLU A 114 -16.41 11.45 -0.78
N GLU A 115 -16.67 10.15 -0.84
CA GLU A 115 -16.34 9.22 0.24
C GLU A 115 -14.82 9.17 0.47
N ALA A 116 -14.02 9.16 -0.59
CA ALA A 116 -12.56 9.19 -0.50
C ALA A 116 -12.08 10.47 0.21
N TYR A 117 -12.56 11.63 -0.22
CA TYR A 117 -12.24 12.91 0.40
C TYR A 117 -12.58 12.93 1.90
N ASN A 118 -13.76 12.46 2.26
CA ASN A 118 -14.21 12.41 3.65
C ASN A 118 -13.32 11.50 4.52
N MET A 119 -12.85 10.38 3.97
CA MET A 119 -11.92 9.50 4.69
C MET A 119 -10.57 10.17 4.94
N TYR A 120 -9.98 10.78 3.92
CA TYR A 120 -8.70 11.49 4.07
C TYR A 120 -8.80 12.66 5.06
N ARG A 121 -9.88 13.44 4.96
CA ARG A 121 -10.12 14.56 5.88
C ARG A 121 -10.29 14.08 7.31
N LYS A 122 -11.07 13.02 7.53
CA LYS A 122 -11.26 12.43 8.85
C LYS A 122 -9.93 12.02 9.49
N VAL A 123 -9.03 11.42 8.71
CA VAL A 123 -7.71 11.05 9.20
C VAL A 123 -6.88 12.29 9.54
N LEU A 124 -6.84 13.30 8.66
CA LEU A 124 -6.06 14.52 8.88
C LEU A 124 -6.62 15.41 10.00
N ASP A 125 -7.92 15.35 10.29
CA ASP A 125 -8.51 16.04 11.44
C ASP A 125 -8.07 15.42 12.78
N ALA A 126 -7.83 14.10 12.81
CA ALA A 126 -7.32 13.38 13.98
C ALA A 126 -5.78 13.37 14.04
N GLU A 127 -5.12 13.22 12.93
CA GLU A 127 -3.67 13.11 12.74
C GLU A 127 -3.22 14.11 11.67
N PRO A 128 -3.04 15.40 11.99
CA PRO A 128 -2.73 16.43 10.99
C PRO A 128 -1.41 16.23 10.24
N ASP A 129 -0.51 15.40 10.78
CA ASP A 129 0.80 15.05 10.22
C ASP A 129 0.84 13.66 9.55
N ASN A 130 -0.32 13.04 9.33
CA ASN A 130 -0.38 11.73 8.68
C ASN A 130 0.04 11.82 7.20
N ALA A 131 1.26 11.31 6.91
CA ALA A 131 1.88 11.42 5.59
C ALA A 131 1.08 10.68 4.50
N MET A 132 0.47 9.53 4.81
CA MET A 132 -0.34 8.78 3.85
C MET A 132 -1.59 9.56 3.45
N ALA A 133 -2.31 10.09 4.45
CA ALA A 133 -3.53 10.87 4.20
C ALA A 133 -3.22 12.18 3.45
N MET A 134 -2.12 12.85 3.77
CA MET A 134 -1.66 14.04 3.03
C MET A 134 -1.39 13.71 1.56
N TYR A 135 -0.69 12.62 1.31
CA TYR A 135 -0.40 12.18 -0.05
C TYR A 135 -1.67 11.83 -0.83
N SER A 136 -2.55 11.00 -0.25
CA SER A 136 -3.81 10.60 -0.89
C SER A 136 -4.73 11.80 -1.17
N LEU A 137 -4.78 12.77 -0.24
CA LEU A 137 -5.53 14.01 -0.45
C LEU A 137 -4.91 14.88 -1.55
N ALA A 138 -3.58 14.92 -1.68
CA ALA A 138 -2.92 15.60 -2.78
C ALA A 138 -3.30 14.98 -4.13
N SER A 139 -3.25 13.67 -4.23
CA SER A 139 -3.65 12.93 -5.43
C SER A 139 -5.12 13.17 -5.77
N TYR A 140 -5.99 13.20 -4.76
CA TYR A 140 -7.40 13.55 -4.93
C TYR A 140 -7.58 14.93 -5.56
N TYR A 141 -6.89 15.97 -5.05
CA TYR A 141 -7.00 17.33 -5.57
C TYR A 141 -6.46 17.43 -7.01
N GLU A 142 -5.39 16.70 -7.32
CA GLU A 142 -4.85 16.61 -8.66
C GLU A 142 -5.86 15.99 -9.64
N GLU A 143 -6.43 14.83 -9.31
CA GLU A 143 -7.38 14.12 -10.15
C GLU A 143 -8.73 14.85 -10.31
N THR A 144 -9.13 15.65 -9.31
CA THR A 144 -10.37 16.43 -9.35
C THR A 144 -10.17 17.83 -9.96
N GLY A 145 -8.92 18.19 -10.33
CA GLY A 145 -8.60 19.49 -10.91
C GLY A 145 -8.69 20.67 -9.93
N GLN A 146 -8.68 20.40 -8.63
CA GLN A 146 -8.78 21.42 -7.58
C GLN A 146 -7.41 22.01 -7.25
N LYS A 147 -6.83 22.73 -8.22
CA LYS A 147 -5.46 23.26 -8.16
C LYS A 147 -5.19 24.15 -6.95
N ASP A 148 -6.15 24.98 -6.57
CA ASP A 148 -5.99 25.90 -5.42
C ASP A 148 -5.87 25.12 -4.09
N LEU A 149 -6.65 24.06 -3.90
CA LEU A 149 -6.58 23.21 -2.74
C LEU A 149 -5.31 22.35 -2.72
N TYR A 150 -4.83 21.98 -3.91
CA TYR A 150 -3.56 21.31 -4.06
C TYR A 150 -2.38 22.20 -3.63
N GLN A 151 -2.41 23.50 -3.97
CA GLN A 151 -1.42 24.48 -3.49
C GLN A 151 -1.52 24.74 -1.98
N GLN A 152 -2.71 24.68 -1.39
CA GLN A 152 -2.88 24.76 0.06
C GLN A 152 -2.22 23.58 0.77
N LEU A 153 -2.27 22.39 0.20
CA LEU A 153 -1.56 21.23 0.76
C LEU A 153 -0.04 21.40 0.71
N ASP A 154 0.49 21.99 -0.38
CA ASP A 154 1.90 22.37 -0.44
C ASP A 154 2.26 23.35 0.70
N THR A 155 1.39 24.34 0.95
CA THR A 155 1.57 25.30 2.04
C THR A 155 1.53 24.61 3.41
N LEU A 156 0.67 23.61 3.57
CA LEU A 156 0.61 22.81 4.80
C LEU A 156 1.90 22.00 4.99
N LEU A 157 2.36 21.33 3.95
CA LEU A 157 3.61 20.55 3.95
C LEU A 157 4.82 21.43 4.27
N LEU A 158 4.82 22.66 3.77
CA LEU A 158 5.85 23.66 4.05
C LEU A 158 5.71 24.35 5.42
N ASN A 159 4.69 24.00 6.21
CA ASN A 159 4.54 24.57 7.54
C ASN A 159 5.66 24.07 8.47
N LYS A 160 6.33 25.02 9.17
CA LYS A 160 7.38 24.71 10.14
C LYS A 160 6.94 23.85 11.33
N LYS A 161 5.62 23.77 11.58
CA LYS A 161 5.06 22.92 12.64
C LYS A 161 4.98 21.45 12.26
N VAL A 162 5.07 21.12 10.97
CA VAL A 162 5.08 19.73 10.49
C VAL A 162 6.49 19.19 10.72
N PRO A 163 6.64 18.04 11.42
CA PRO A 163 7.95 17.44 11.68
C PRO A 163 8.70 17.13 10.39
N SER A 164 10.02 17.34 10.37
CA SER A 164 10.88 17.04 9.20
C SER A 164 10.77 15.59 8.75
N GLU A 165 10.62 14.64 9.69
CA GLU A 165 10.40 13.24 9.37
C GLU A 165 9.11 13.01 8.56
N THR A 166 8.03 13.71 8.93
CA THR A 166 6.75 13.66 8.17
C THR A 166 6.94 14.22 6.77
N LYS A 167 7.60 15.38 6.63
CA LYS A 167 7.93 15.97 5.32
C LYS A 167 8.76 15.00 4.48
N LEU A 168 9.78 14.38 5.06
CA LEU A 168 10.62 13.39 4.39
C LEU A 168 9.80 12.19 3.89
N ASN A 169 8.89 11.67 4.71
CA ASN A 169 8.03 10.54 4.33
C ASN A 169 7.07 10.92 3.20
N VAL A 170 6.45 12.10 3.26
CA VAL A 170 5.58 12.60 2.18
C VAL A 170 6.39 12.78 0.89
N MET A 171 7.59 13.38 0.97
CA MET A 171 8.45 13.57 -0.20
C MET A 171 8.89 12.24 -0.82
N ARG A 172 9.18 11.22 -0.02
CA ARG A 172 9.46 9.86 -0.52
C ARG A 172 8.28 9.30 -1.32
N GLN A 173 7.07 9.46 -0.82
CA GLN A 173 5.85 9.03 -1.52
C GLN A 173 5.69 9.78 -2.85
N PHE A 174 5.87 11.10 -2.85
CA PHE A 174 5.81 11.91 -4.07
C PHE A 174 6.85 11.47 -5.11
N VAL A 175 8.09 11.20 -4.70
CA VAL A 175 9.15 10.70 -5.58
C VAL A 175 8.75 9.36 -6.19
N VAL A 176 8.37 8.38 -5.37
CA VAL A 176 8.01 7.03 -5.84
C VAL A 176 6.85 7.09 -6.82
N GLN A 177 5.80 7.84 -6.49
CA GLN A 177 4.62 7.93 -7.33
C GLN A 177 4.89 8.70 -8.63
N ASN A 178 5.67 9.79 -8.56
CA ASN A 178 6.07 10.53 -9.74
C ASN A 178 6.84 9.66 -10.75
N GLU A 179 7.71 8.77 -10.24
CA GLU A 179 8.44 7.80 -11.06
C GLU A 179 7.50 6.75 -11.67
N GLN A 180 6.57 6.21 -10.89
CA GLN A 180 5.62 5.20 -11.37
C GLN A 180 4.66 5.75 -12.42
N ASP A 181 4.23 7.00 -12.26
CA ASP A 181 3.31 7.67 -13.19
C ASP A 181 4.03 8.25 -14.43
N GLY A 182 5.36 8.26 -14.44
CA GLY A 182 6.16 8.87 -15.50
C GLY A 182 5.91 10.38 -15.67
N LYS A 183 5.53 11.07 -14.57
CA LYS A 183 5.22 12.50 -14.58
C LYS A 183 6.47 13.36 -14.60
N ASP A 184 6.30 14.61 -15.02
CA ASP A 184 7.35 15.64 -15.00
C ASP A 184 7.87 15.86 -13.57
N SER A 185 9.18 15.96 -13.45
CA SER A 185 9.91 16.15 -12.19
C SER A 185 9.79 17.56 -11.60
N THR A 186 9.35 18.55 -12.39
CA THR A 186 9.37 19.99 -12.04
C THR A 186 8.74 20.26 -10.67
N ARG A 187 7.61 19.61 -10.37
CA ARG A 187 6.92 19.81 -9.11
C ARG A 187 7.68 19.22 -7.91
N VAL A 188 8.15 17.99 -8.05
CA VAL A 188 8.89 17.32 -7.00
C VAL A 188 10.15 18.12 -6.65
N ILE A 189 10.86 18.62 -7.67
CA ILE A 189 12.02 19.50 -7.53
C ILE A 189 11.65 20.78 -6.78
N SER A 190 10.59 21.47 -7.25
CA SER A 190 10.13 22.71 -6.61
C SER A 190 9.75 22.53 -5.13
N LEU A 191 9.16 21.39 -4.75
CA LEU A 191 8.86 21.09 -3.36
C LEU A 191 10.13 20.88 -2.54
N PHE A 192 11.12 20.15 -3.06
CA PHE A 192 12.41 19.99 -2.42
C PHE A 192 13.09 21.33 -2.17
N ASP A 193 13.20 22.17 -3.18
CA ASP A 193 13.83 23.49 -3.08
C ASP A 193 13.17 24.34 -1.97
N ARG A 194 11.84 24.39 -1.96
CA ARG A 194 11.07 25.16 -0.98
C ARG A 194 11.21 24.63 0.45
N ILE A 195 11.28 23.30 0.63
CA ILE A 195 11.48 22.70 1.95
C ILE A 195 12.89 23.03 2.45
N LEU A 196 13.90 22.91 1.60
CA LEU A 196 15.29 23.21 1.95
C LEU A 196 15.52 24.68 2.32
N GLU A 197 14.83 25.61 1.66
CA GLU A 197 14.86 27.03 2.04
C GLU A 197 14.36 27.27 3.47
N GLN A 198 13.44 26.42 3.95
CA GLN A 198 12.83 26.56 5.29
C GLN A 198 13.56 25.78 6.38
N GLU A 199 14.18 24.67 6.04
CA GLU A 199 14.84 23.72 6.95
C GLU A 199 16.25 23.38 6.47
N PRO A 200 17.16 24.35 6.44
CA PRO A 200 18.50 24.13 5.90
C PRO A 200 19.35 23.14 6.71
N ASP A 201 18.99 22.89 7.98
CA ASP A 201 19.74 22.01 8.88
C ASP A 201 19.28 20.56 8.87
N ASP A 202 18.22 20.21 8.13
CA ASP A 202 17.75 18.84 7.98
C ASP A 202 18.65 18.06 7.01
N ALA A 203 19.19 16.91 7.44
CA ALA A 203 20.06 16.08 6.59
C ALA A 203 19.30 15.09 5.71
N GLY A 204 18.08 14.73 6.06
CA GLY A 204 17.30 13.70 5.38
C GLY A 204 16.74 14.17 4.04
N ILE A 205 16.19 15.38 4.01
CA ILE A 205 15.61 15.99 2.81
C ILE A 205 16.66 16.22 1.71
N PRO A 206 17.84 16.86 1.99
CA PRO A 206 18.88 17.01 0.99
C PRO A 206 19.39 15.69 0.43
N MET A 207 19.51 14.66 1.28
CA MET A 207 19.95 13.34 0.84
C MET A 207 18.94 12.69 -0.13
N LEU A 208 17.66 12.74 0.20
CA LEU A 208 16.60 12.24 -0.68
C LEU A 208 16.56 13.01 -2.01
N TYR A 209 16.71 14.33 -1.94
CA TYR A 209 16.75 15.19 -3.13
C TYR A 209 17.92 14.86 -4.05
N ALA A 210 19.13 14.73 -3.48
CA ALA A 210 20.31 14.34 -4.23
C ALA A 210 20.13 12.97 -4.91
N GLN A 211 19.59 11.99 -4.21
CA GLN A 211 19.26 10.68 -4.78
C GLN A 211 18.26 10.79 -5.96
N TYR A 212 17.24 11.63 -5.80
CA TYR A 212 16.26 11.87 -6.84
C TYR A 212 16.87 12.52 -8.08
N LEU A 213 17.67 13.58 -7.91
CA LEU A 213 18.36 14.26 -9.03
C LEU A 213 19.30 13.30 -9.77
N LEU A 214 20.07 12.49 -9.04
CA LEU A 214 20.94 11.48 -9.65
C LEU A 214 20.17 10.45 -10.45
N SER A 215 19.00 9.99 -9.95
CA SER A 215 18.14 9.04 -10.67
C SER A 215 17.60 9.61 -11.97
N LYS A 216 17.46 10.94 -12.06
CA LYS A 216 17.02 11.66 -13.27
C LYS A 216 18.18 12.09 -14.19
N GLY A 217 19.43 11.82 -13.83
CA GLY A 217 20.60 12.28 -14.59
C GLY A 217 20.79 13.79 -14.55
N MET A 218 20.23 14.44 -13.53
CA MET A 218 20.39 15.88 -13.27
C MET A 218 21.56 16.07 -12.31
N ASN A 219 22.61 16.76 -12.76
CA ASN A 219 23.82 17.09 -11.97
C ASN A 219 23.79 18.55 -11.52
#